data_58e62995c6e69fca567826af1eb3f58a
#
_entry.id   58e62995c6e69fca567826af1eb3f58a
#
_cell.length_a   1.000
_cell.length_b   1.000
_cell.length_c   1.000
_cell.angle_alpha   90.00
_cell.angle_beta   90.00
_cell.angle_gamma   90.00
#
_symmetry.space_group_name_H-M   'P 1'
#
loop_
_entity.id
_entity.type
_entity.pdbx_description
1 polymer ?
#
loop_
_entity_poly.entity_id
_entity_poly.type
_entity_poly.pdbx_seq_one_letter_code
_entity_poly.pdbx_strand_id
1 'polypeptide(L)'
;PNHKVSDFLVPYTSSGCSAMCLYCYLVCNYNKCSYLRLFVNREQMLDKLMKTANRSPGDLTFEIGSNSDLLLENSISGNLEWTIENFAGSKKGFITFPTKFDMVEALLPLNHGGRTIMRMSVNPQPIIQRLEFGTSSLTGRIRALQQMHAAGYKVGILIAPVVLLDNWQELYSQLIEQLADELPDKLKKELFIEIIFMTYSYIHRAINAEAFPNAVKLYDKSLMTGRGRGKYCYRSDIRLQAEEYLKELLEQKLNGIPVIYIV
;
A
#
# COMPACT_ATOMS: atom_id res chain seq x y z
N PRO A 1 -2.54 -11.77 -11.16
CA PRO A 1 -2.54 -10.52 -10.43
C PRO A 1 -3.97 -10.15 -10.11
N ASN A 2 -4.24 -9.97 -8.85
CA ASN A 2 -5.58 -9.64 -8.40
C ASN A 2 -5.73 -8.12 -8.41
N HIS A 3 -6.17 -7.57 -9.52
CA HIS A 3 -6.54 -6.17 -9.65
C HIS A 3 -7.93 -5.97 -9.07
N LYS A 4 -8.04 -5.88 -7.74
CA LYS A 4 -9.36 -5.82 -7.11
C LYS A 4 -9.81 -4.40 -6.78
N VAL A 5 -8.88 -3.44 -6.81
CA VAL A 5 -9.17 -2.01 -6.59
C VAL A 5 -8.87 -1.15 -7.81
N SER A 6 -8.31 -1.75 -8.85
CA SER A 6 -7.98 -1.05 -10.10
C SER A 6 -8.17 -1.95 -11.30
N ASP A 7 -8.57 -1.35 -12.41
CA ASP A 7 -8.69 -2.04 -13.70
C ASP A 7 -7.31 -2.25 -14.34
N PHE A 8 -6.37 -1.35 -14.05
CA PHE A 8 -5.02 -1.39 -14.60
C PHE A 8 -3.95 -1.10 -13.56
N LEU A 9 -2.88 -1.91 -13.56
CA LEU A 9 -1.61 -1.57 -12.93
C LEU A 9 -0.74 -0.85 -13.98
N VAL A 10 -0.40 0.38 -13.69
CA VAL A 10 0.33 1.23 -14.64
C VAL A 10 1.71 1.54 -14.07
N PRO A 11 2.81 1.10 -14.70
CA PRO A 11 4.12 1.70 -14.42
C PRO A 11 4.03 3.20 -14.73
N TYR A 12 4.17 4.02 -13.71
CA TYR A 12 3.98 5.46 -13.86
C TYR A 12 5.30 6.18 -13.59
N THR A 13 5.29 7.43 -13.29
CA THR A 13 6.43 8.36 -13.26
C THR A 13 7.72 7.89 -12.59
N SER A 14 7.66 6.83 -11.80
CA SER A 14 8.85 6.30 -11.13
C SER A 14 8.84 4.79 -10.96
N SER A 15 10.00 4.24 -10.67
CA SER A 15 10.15 2.85 -10.23
C SER A 15 11.27 2.72 -9.21
N GLY A 16 11.13 1.76 -8.29
CA GLY A 16 12.02 1.58 -7.15
C GLY A 16 11.52 2.30 -5.92
N CYS A 17 12.14 2.02 -4.79
CA CYS A 17 11.81 2.64 -3.51
C CYS A 17 13.02 2.54 -2.58
N SER A 18 13.32 3.57 -1.82
CA SER A 18 14.44 3.61 -0.86
C SER A 18 14.04 3.23 0.57
N ALA A 19 12.80 2.85 0.82
CA ALA A 19 12.31 2.52 2.16
C ALA A 19 12.85 1.21 2.76
N MET A 20 13.47 0.36 1.97
CA MET A 20 14.15 -0.88 2.40
C MET A 20 13.31 -1.80 3.29
N CYS A 21 12.03 -1.98 2.96
CA CYS A 21 11.20 -2.97 3.65
C CYS A 21 11.71 -4.38 3.36
N LEU A 22 11.87 -5.22 4.38
CA LEU A 22 12.47 -6.56 4.26
C LEU A 22 11.70 -7.54 3.35
N TYR A 23 10.42 -7.30 3.12
CA TYR A 23 9.56 -8.13 2.27
C TYR A 23 9.32 -7.52 0.88
N CYS A 24 9.93 -6.37 0.56
CA CYS A 24 9.60 -5.60 -0.62
C CYS A 24 10.10 -6.25 -1.91
N TYR A 25 9.19 -6.58 -2.81
CA TYR A 25 9.54 -7.19 -4.10
C TYR A 25 10.33 -6.24 -5.03
N LEU A 26 10.24 -4.93 -4.81
CA LEU A 26 10.96 -3.94 -5.63
C LEU A 26 12.46 -4.10 -5.50
N VAL A 27 12.97 -4.45 -4.32
CA VAL A 27 14.40 -4.70 -4.10
C VAL A 27 14.91 -5.85 -4.98
N CYS A 28 14.10 -6.88 -5.19
CA CYS A 28 14.46 -8.02 -6.04
C CYS A 28 14.62 -7.65 -7.51
N ASN A 29 13.93 -6.61 -7.96
CA ASN A 29 13.96 -6.16 -9.36
C ASN A 29 15.16 -5.27 -9.67
N TYR A 30 15.90 -4.80 -8.68
CA TYR A 30 16.96 -3.79 -8.84
C TYR A 30 18.34 -4.27 -8.43
N ASN A 31 18.65 -5.55 -8.60
CA ASN A 31 19.98 -6.12 -8.36
C ASN A 31 20.58 -5.72 -7.00
N LYS A 32 19.80 -5.87 -5.94
CA LYS A 32 20.19 -5.55 -4.56
C LYS A 32 20.33 -4.02 -4.26
N CYS A 33 19.86 -3.16 -5.13
CA CYS A 33 19.90 -1.71 -4.94
C CYS A 33 18.52 -1.13 -4.70
N SER A 34 18.36 -0.36 -3.62
CA SER A 34 17.19 0.48 -3.37
C SER A 34 17.43 1.88 -3.93
N TYR A 35 17.07 2.11 -5.18
CA TYR A 35 17.15 3.43 -5.80
C TYR A 35 15.89 3.76 -6.58
N LEU A 36 15.63 5.06 -6.71
CA LEU A 36 14.52 5.58 -7.49
C LEU A 36 14.96 5.85 -8.93
N ARG A 37 14.13 5.44 -9.88
CA ARG A 37 14.21 5.85 -11.27
C ARG A 37 13.06 6.78 -11.55
N LEU A 38 13.36 7.95 -12.10
CA LEU A 38 12.34 8.92 -12.52
C LEU A 38 12.23 8.88 -14.04
N PHE A 39 11.00 8.77 -14.53
CA PHE A 39 10.70 8.82 -15.95
C PHE A 39 10.32 10.26 -16.32
N VAL A 40 11.02 10.83 -17.30
CA VAL A 40 10.89 12.25 -17.64
C VAL A 40 9.71 12.58 -18.57
N ASN A 41 9.02 11.58 -19.07
CA ASN A 41 7.92 11.70 -20.05
C ASN A 41 6.53 11.65 -19.40
N ARG A 42 6.37 12.26 -18.22
CA ARG A 42 5.13 12.21 -17.42
C ARG A 42 3.90 12.73 -18.19
N GLU A 43 4.05 13.74 -19.04
CA GLU A 43 2.99 14.30 -19.86
C GLU A 43 2.43 13.25 -20.83
N GLN A 44 3.29 12.50 -21.49
CA GLN A 44 2.87 11.42 -22.41
C GLN A 44 2.17 10.29 -21.66
N MET A 45 2.66 9.95 -20.46
CA MET A 45 2.06 8.92 -19.61
C MET A 45 0.65 9.34 -19.18
N LEU A 46 0.48 10.56 -18.68
CA LEU A 46 -0.81 11.09 -18.26
C LEU A 46 -1.80 11.19 -19.42
N ASP A 47 -1.37 11.71 -20.57
CA ASP A 47 -2.20 11.81 -21.79
C ASP A 47 -2.75 10.43 -22.20
N LYS A 48 -1.91 9.39 -22.12
CA LYS A 48 -2.33 8.02 -22.39
C LYS A 48 -3.37 7.51 -21.39
N LEU A 49 -3.23 7.81 -20.10
CA LEU A 49 -4.21 7.45 -19.08
C LEU A 49 -5.54 8.15 -19.34
N MET A 50 -5.52 9.46 -19.56
CA MET A 50 -6.72 10.26 -19.81
C MET A 50 -7.45 9.83 -21.09
N LYS A 51 -6.71 9.56 -22.17
CA LYS A 51 -7.28 9.01 -23.41
C LYS A 51 -7.93 7.65 -23.19
N THR A 52 -7.33 6.79 -22.39
CA THR A 52 -7.88 5.47 -22.06
C THR A 52 -9.14 5.61 -21.22
N ALA A 53 -9.12 6.45 -20.18
CA ALA A 53 -10.27 6.73 -19.34
C ALA A 53 -11.46 7.28 -20.14
N ASN A 54 -11.20 8.27 -20.99
CA ASN A 54 -12.25 8.95 -21.77
C ASN A 54 -12.90 8.07 -22.86
N ARG A 55 -12.18 7.05 -23.36
CA ARG A 55 -12.69 6.08 -24.34
C ARG A 55 -13.50 4.95 -23.72
N SER A 56 -13.35 4.74 -22.41
CA SER A 56 -14.08 3.69 -21.72
C SER A 56 -15.57 3.98 -21.62
N PRO A 57 -16.45 2.99 -21.71
CA PRO A 57 -17.88 3.18 -21.46
C PRO A 57 -18.19 3.56 -20.00
N GLY A 58 -17.40 3.05 -19.04
CA GLY A 58 -17.51 3.34 -17.60
C GLY A 58 -16.25 3.99 -17.04
N ASP A 59 -16.29 4.31 -15.75
CA ASP A 59 -15.12 4.77 -15.03
C ASP A 59 -14.10 3.63 -14.87
N LEU A 60 -12.84 3.93 -15.13
CA LEU A 60 -11.71 3.03 -14.92
C LEU A 60 -10.84 3.55 -13.77
N THR A 61 -10.29 2.65 -12.99
CA THR A 61 -9.33 2.98 -11.94
C THR A 61 -7.93 2.51 -12.35
N PHE A 62 -6.97 3.44 -12.32
CA PHE A 62 -5.57 3.19 -12.67
C PHE A 62 -4.72 3.20 -11.40
N GLU A 63 -4.12 2.07 -11.07
CA GLU A 63 -3.11 1.95 -10.02
C GLU A 63 -1.78 2.48 -10.55
N ILE A 64 -1.35 3.65 -10.10
CA ILE A 64 -0.15 4.32 -10.59
C ILE A 64 1.07 4.15 -9.68
N GLY A 65 0.89 3.60 -8.48
CA GLY A 65 1.91 3.48 -7.43
C GLY A 65 2.49 2.08 -7.25
N SER A 66 2.21 1.11 -8.13
CA SER A 66 2.63 -0.28 -7.92
C SER A 66 4.15 -0.54 -8.04
N ASN A 67 4.89 0.34 -8.70
CA ASN A 67 6.34 0.18 -8.94
C ASN A 67 7.22 1.10 -8.09
N SER A 68 6.63 1.92 -7.25
CA SER A 68 7.32 2.87 -6.37
C SER A 68 6.39 3.26 -5.22
N ASP A 69 6.90 4.00 -4.24
CA ASP A 69 6.05 4.81 -3.36
C ASP A 69 6.03 6.23 -3.92
N LEU A 70 4.90 6.64 -4.50
CA LEU A 70 4.80 7.92 -5.19
C LEU A 70 4.84 9.13 -4.25
N LEU A 71 4.47 8.95 -2.98
CA LEU A 71 4.55 10.03 -2.00
C LEU A 71 6.00 10.31 -1.62
N LEU A 72 6.82 9.25 -1.47
CA LEU A 72 8.26 9.39 -1.29
C LEU A 72 8.91 10.08 -2.51
N GLU A 73 8.56 9.63 -3.72
CA GLU A 73 9.09 10.16 -4.97
C GLU A 73 8.69 11.63 -5.16
N ASN A 74 7.48 12.00 -4.76
CA ASN A 74 6.95 13.36 -4.89
C ASN A 74 7.80 14.41 -4.17
N SER A 75 8.40 14.05 -3.03
CA SER A 75 9.29 14.93 -2.29
C SER A 75 10.54 15.35 -3.09
N ILE A 76 10.85 14.64 -4.18
CA ILE A 76 12.01 14.90 -5.05
C ILE A 76 11.57 15.57 -6.35
N SER A 77 10.47 15.13 -6.95
CA SER A 77 10.11 15.48 -8.34
C SER A 77 8.86 16.33 -8.47
N GLY A 78 7.94 16.36 -7.47
CA GLY A 78 6.63 16.96 -7.57
C GLY A 78 5.71 16.28 -8.60
N ASN A 79 6.03 15.06 -9.04
CA ASN A 79 5.28 14.38 -10.09
C ASN A 79 3.87 13.95 -9.64
N LEU A 80 3.70 13.57 -8.37
CA LEU A 80 2.39 13.17 -7.85
C LEU A 80 1.44 14.37 -7.76
N GLU A 81 1.92 15.51 -7.24
CA GLU A 81 1.16 16.77 -7.22
C GLU A 81 0.71 17.14 -8.63
N TRP A 82 1.67 17.24 -9.55
CA TRP A 82 1.39 17.54 -10.95
C TRP A 82 0.38 16.56 -11.57
N THR A 83 0.50 15.27 -11.29
CA THR A 83 -0.41 14.24 -11.81
C THR A 83 -1.82 14.39 -11.26
N ILE A 84 -1.98 14.64 -9.97
CA ILE A 84 -3.28 14.83 -9.32
C ILE A 84 -4.02 16.02 -9.95
N GLU A 85 -3.37 17.18 -10.03
CA GLU A 85 -3.98 18.40 -10.59
C GLU A 85 -4.37 18.25 -12.06
N ASN A 86 -3.51 17.62 -12.85
CA ASN A 86 -3.78 17.45 -14.27
C ASN A 86 -4.81 16.35 -14.55
N PHE A 87 -4.84 15.27 -13.75
CA PHE A 87 -5.86 14.23 -13.88
C PHE A 87 -7.25 14.69 -13.40
N ALA A 88 -7.32 15.69 -12.52
CA ALA A 88 -8.58 16.29 -12.05
C ALA A 88 -9.46 16.78 -13.21
N GLY A 89 -8.86 17.20 -14.32
CA GLY A 89 -9.56 17.60 -15.54
C GLY A 89 -10.11 16.43 -16.39
N SER A 90 -9.86 15.17 -16.02
CA SER A 90 -10.40 14.02 -16.73
C SER A 90 -11.91 13.93 -16.54
N LYS A 91 -12.65 13.67 -17.63
CA LYS A 91 -14.11 13.49 -17.56
C LYS A 91 -14.52 12.19 -16.87
N LYS A 92 -13.65 11.17 -16.89
CA LYS A 92 -13.91 9.84 -16.38
C LYS A 92 -12.66 9.26 -15.70
N GLY A 93 -12.89 8.23 -14.88
CA GLY A 93 -11.86 7.42 -14.26
C GLY A 93 -11.27 8.00 -12.97
N PHE A 94 -10.45 7.17 -12.35
CA PHE A 94 -9.75 7.47 -11.10
C PHE A 94 -8.31 7.04 -11.19
N ILE A 95 -7.44 7.75 -10.52
CA ILE A 95 -6.08 7.28 -10.21
C ILE A 95 -6.02 6.84 -8.76
N THR A 96 -5.24 5.81 -8.48
CA THR A 96 -5.04 5.33 -7.11
C THR A 96 -3.58 4.97 -6.87
N PHE A 97 -3.11 5.19 -5.65
CA PHE A 97 -1.76 4.83 -5.24
C PHE A 97 -1.73 4.40 -3.77
N PRO A 98 -0.99 3.34 -3.44
CA PRO A 98 -0.66 2.99 -2.05
C PRO A 98 0.55 3.77 -1.57
N THR A 99 0.62 4.04 -0.27
CA THR A 99 1.80 4.63 0.36
C THR A 99 2.00 4.14 1.78
N LYS A 100 3.26 4.19 2.25
CA LYS A 100 3.70 3.96 3.63
C LYS A 100 4.27 5.22 4.28
N PHE A 101 4.07 6.38 3.65
CA PHE A 101 4.59 7.67 4.09
C PHE A 101 3.48 8.62 4.49
N ASP A 102 3.78 9.55 5.36
CA ASP A 102 2.84 10.52 5.92
C ASP A 102 3.06 11.96 5.43
N MET A 103 3.94 12.17 4.47
CA MET A 103 4.30 13.49 3.91
C MET A 103 3.22 13.98 2.90
N VAL A 104 2.00 14.19 3.38
CA VAL A 104 0.84 14.52 2.52
C VAL A 104 0.58 16.02 2.36
N GLU A 105 1.30 16.86 3.07
CA GLU A 105 1.04 18.31 3.18
C GLU A 105 0.93 18.99 1.81
N ALA A 106 1.80 18.63 0.87
CA ALA A 106 1.78 19.19 -0.49
C ALA A 106 0.54 18.77 -1.31
N LEU A 107 -0.13 17.68 -0.93
CA LEU A 107 -1.31 17.19 -1.64
C LEU A 107 -2.60 17.81 -1.12
N LEU A 108 -2.63 18.30 0.13
CA LEU A 108 -3.86 18.77 0.77
C LEU A 108 -4.54 19.94 0.05
N PRO A 109 -3.81 20.95 -0.47
CA PRO A 109 -4.43 22.10 -1.14
C PRO A 109 -4.79 21.87 -2.61
N LEU A 110 -4.45 20.71 -3.19
CA LEU A 110 -4.60 20.49 -4.62
C LEU A 110 -6.05 20.34 -5.06
N ASN A 111 -6.35 20.84 -6.24
CA ASN A 111 -7.61 20.51 -6.91
C ASN A 111 -7.50 19.10 -7.50
N HIS A 112 -8.01 18.10 -6.81
CA HIS A 112 -7.99 16.69 -7.25
C HIS A 112 -9.27 16.25 -7.97
N GLY A 113 -10.31 17.11 -8.04
CA GLY A 113 -11.58 16.84 -8.73
C GLY A 113 -12.34 15.59 -8.21
N GLY A 114 -12.02 15.08 -7.03
CA GLY A 114 -12.57 13.84 -6.49
C GLY A 114 -12.11 12.57 -7.22
N ARG A 115 -11.05 12.64 -8.06
CA ARG A 115 -10.62 11.55 -8.94
C ARG A 115 -9.37 10.81 -8.47
N THR A 116 -8.89 11.13 -7.29
CA THR A 116 -7.72 10.50 -6.70
C THR A 116 -8.11 9.72 -5.45
N ILE A 117 -7.60 8.51 -5.34
CA ILE A 117 -7.81 7.60 -4.20
C ILE A 117 -6.43 7.29 -3.59
N MET A 118 -6.21 7.72 -2.35
CA MET A 118 -5.02 7.33 -1.60
C MET A 118 -5.32 6.09 -0.76
N ARG A 119 -4.42 5.11 -0.78
CA ARG A 119 -4.52 3.90 0.04
C ARG A 119 -3.36 3.86 1.02
N MET A 120 -3.64 4.12 2.28
CA MET A 120 -2.61 4.12 3.32
C MET A 120 -2.31 2.70 3.78
N SER A 121 -1.09 2.26 3.54
CA SER A 121 -0.63 0.96 4.04
C SER A 121 -0.32 1.06 5.53
N VAL A 122 -0.92 0.19 6.33
CA VAL A 122 -0.74 0.14 7.78
C VAL A 122 -0.26 -1.24 8.23
N ASN A 123 0.49 -1.25 9.30
CA ASN A 123 0.92 -2.44 10.05
C ASN A 123 1.04 -2.08 11.54
N PRO A 124 1.01 -3.06 12.45
CA PRO A 124 1.35 -2.82 13.85
C PRO A 124 2.69 -2.10 14.00
N GLN A 125 2.77 -1.12 14.90
CA GLN A 125 3.99 -0.33 15.08
C GLN A 125 5.26 -1.18 15.30
N PRO A 126 5.23 -2.30 16.06
CA PRO A 126 6.40 -3.17 16.18
C PRO A 126 6.82 -3.84 14.86
N ILE A 127 5.87 -4.13 13.97
CA ILE A 127 6.16 -4.66 12.62
C ILE A 127 6.80 -3.57 11.76
N ILE A 128 6.27 -2.35 11.80
CA ILE A 128 6.84 -1.21 11.07
C ILE A 128 8.30 -1.01 11.48
N GLN A 129 8.58 -0.96 12.77
CA GLN A 129 9.94 -0.74 13.29
C GLN A 129 10.93 -1.86 12.91
N ARG A 130 10.46 -3.10 12.86
CA ARG A 130 11.32 -4.28 12.62
C ARG A 130 11.50 -4.63 11.16
N LEU A 131 10.57 -4.23 10.28
CA LEU A 131 10.52 -4.70 8.89
C LEU A 131 10.42 -3.57 7.84
N GLU A 132 10.01 -2.37 8.21
CA GLU A 132 9.73 -1.26 7.28
C GLU A 132 10.63 -0.04 7.58
N PHE A 133 11.94 -0.22 7.58
CA PHE A 133 12.95 0.65 8.17
C PHE A 133 12.89 2.12 7.76
N GLY A 134 12.58 2.43 6.53
CA GLY A 134 12.59 3.81 6.01
C GLY A 134 11.19 4.43 5.84
N THR A 135 10.16 3.89 6.50
CA THR A 135 8.78 4.35 6.34
C THR A 135 8.29 5.14 7.56
N SER A 136 7.12 5.79 7.44
CA SER A 136 6.51 6.55 8.53
C SER A 136 5.95 5.64 9.62
N SER A 137 5.81 6.17 10.83
CA SER A 137 5.17 5.49 11.97
C SER A 137 3.69 5.25 11.73
N LEU A 138 3.08 4.31 12.46
CA LEU A 138 1.64 4.05 12.37
C LEU A 138 0.81 5.31 12.68
N THR A 139 1.14 6.03 13.76
CA THR A 139 0.44 7.28 14.13
C THR A 139 0.56 8.35 13.02
N GLY A 140 1.74 8.49 12.39
CA GLY A 140 1.91 9.38 11.24
C GLY A 140 1.01 8.99 10.07
N ARG A 141 0.94 7.70 9.75
CA ARG A 141 0.08 7.17 8.66
C ARG A 141 -1.42 7.39 8.94
N ILE A 142 -1.87 7.19 10.19
CA ILE A 142 -3.27 7.44 10.57
C ILE A 142 -3.58 8.92 10.45
N ARG A 143 -2.69 9.80 10.92
CA ARG A 143 -2.86 11.26 10.78
C ARG A 143 -2.92 11.68 9.31
N ALA A 144 -2.03 11.18 8.47
CA ALA A 144 -2.05 11.47 7.03
C ALA A 144 -3.35 11.00 6.36
N LEU A 145 -3.86 9.83 6.73
CA LEU A 145 -5.15 9.33 6.25
C LEU A 145 -6.29 10.29 6.61
N GLN A 146 -6.32 10.78 7.84
CA GLN A 146 -7.32 11.76 8.33
C GLN A 146 -7.21 13.09 7.58
N GLN A 147 -6.00 13.60 7.38
CA GLN A 147 -5.75 14.85 6.65
C GLN A 147 -6.21 14.76 5.19
N MET A 148 -5.87 13.68 4.50
CA MET A 148 -6.29 13.46 3.11
C MET A 148 -7.81 13.35 2.98
N HIS A 149 -8.46 12.63 3.90
CA HIS A 149 -9.93 12.58 3.92
C HIS A 149 -10.54 13.96 4.19
N ALA A 150 -10.01 14.72 5.15
CA ALA A 150 -10.48 16.07 5.45
C ALA A 150 -10.31 17.03 4.26
N ALA A 151 -9.28 16.83 3.43
CA ALA A 151 -9.06 17.55 2.18
C ALA A 151 -9.98 17.06 1.03
N GLY A 152 -10.87 16.09 1.25
CA GLY A 152 -11.86 15.62 0.29
C GLY A 152 -11.40 14.48 -0.62
N TYR A 153 -10.24 13.90 -0.38
CA TYR A 153 -9.78 12.72 -1.11
C TYR A 153 -10.57 11.48 -0.69
N LYS A 154 -10.80 10.58 -1.65
CA LYS A 154 -11.19 9.21 -1.33
C LYS A 154 -9.98 8.49 -0.73
N VAL A 155 -10.21 7.74 0.34
CA VAL A 155 -9.13 7.04 1.04
C VAL A 155 -9.49 5.60 1.36
N GLY A 156 -8.48 4.74 1.42
CA GLY A 156 -8.58 3.34 1.84
C GLY A 156 -7.45 2.96 2.79
N ILE A 157 -7.66 1.93 3.57
CA ILE A 157 -6.63 1.28 4.38
C ILE A 157 -6.20 0.00 3.70
N LEU A 158 -4.89 -0.18 3.64
CA LEU A 158 -4.26 -1.38 3.12
C LEU A 158 -3.47 -2.05 4.26
N ILE A 159 -4.02 -3.09 4.89
CA ILE A 159 -3.28 -3.91 5.87
C ILE A 159 -2.35 -4.83 5.07
N ALA A 160 -1.15 -4.34 4.76
CA ALA A 160 -0.26 -5.01 3.81
C ALA A 160 1.23 -4.74 4.01
N PRO A 161 1.99 -5.83 4.02
CA PRO A 161 1.50 -7.20 4.12
C PRO A 161 1.18 -7.58 5.57
N VAL A 162 0.24 -8.49 5.74
CA VAL A 162 0.06 -9.17 7.02
C VAL A 162 1.25 -10.10 7.25
N VAL A 163 1.95 -9.91 8.37
CA VAL A 163 3.13 -10.68 8.74
C VAL A 163 2.86 -11.42 10.05
N LEU A 164 2.88 -12.75 9.99
CA LEU A 164 2.59 -13.61 11.14
C LEU A 164 3.89 -13.88 11.92
N LEU A 165 4.31 -12.89 12.72
CA LEU A 165 5.38 -13.07 13.71
C LEU A 165 4.82 -13.73 14.98
N ASP A 166 5.70 -14.05 15.93
CA ASP A 166 5.25 -14.43 17.27
C ASP A 166 4.30 -13.35 17.81
N ASN A 167 3.25 -13.77 18.51
CA ASN A 167 2.20 -12.90 19.05
C ASN A 167 1.45 -12.00 18.02
N TRP A 168 1.38 -12.42 16.75
CA TRP A 168 0.72 -11.64 15.69
C TRP A 168 -0.73 -11.27 16.01
N GLN A 169 -1.48 -12.13 16.70
CA GLN A 169 -2.87 -11.86 17.07
C GLN A 169 -2.97 -10.61 17.95
N GLU A 170 -2.15 -10.53 18.98
CA GLU A 170 -2.11 -9.37 19.86
C GLU A 170 -1.69 -8.10 19.09
N LEU A 171 -0.68 -8.20 18.23
CA LEU A 171 -0.21 -7.08 17.44
C LEU A 171 -1.30 -6.53 16.50
N TYR A 172 -2.02 -7.39 15.80
CA TYR A 172 -3.11 -6.95 14.92
C TYR A 172 -4.35 -6.52 15.70
N SER A 173 -4.62 -7.06 16.91
CA SER A 173 -5.65 -6.54 17.80
C SER A 173 -5.36 -5.08 18.17
N GLN A 174 -4.15 -4.79 18.62
CA GLN A 174 -3.70 -3.44 18.96
C GLN A 174 -3.79 -2.48 17.76
N LEU A 175 -3.41 -2.92 16.56
CA LEU A 175 -3.56 -2.13 15.34
C LEU A 175 -5.02 -1.74 15.08
N ILE A 176 -5.92 -2.72 15.13
CA ILE A 176 -7.33 -2.52 14.79
C ILE A 176 -8.02 -1.70 15.89
N GLU A 177 -7.66 -1.88 17.15
CA GLU A 177 -8.13 -1.05 18.25
C GLU A 177 -7.67 0.41 18.08
N GLN A 178 -6.40 0.64 17.77
CA GLN A 178 -5.89 1.98 17.51
C GLN A 178 -6.62 2.65 16.33
N LEU A 179 -6.86 1.92 15.24
CA LEU A 179 -7.67 2.43 14.13
C LEU A 179 -9.09 2.75 14.53
N ALA A 180 -9.72 1.90 15.36
CA ALA A 180 -11.07 2.14 15.86
C ALA A 180 -11.18 3.39 16.73
N ASP A 181 -10.17 3.63 17.56
CA ASP A 181 -10.14 4.76 18.50
C ASP A 181 -9.77 6.08 17.80
N GLU A 182 -8.79 6.07 16.90
CA GLU A 182 -8.27 7.29 16.30
C GLU A 182 -9.02 7.76 15.05
N LEU A 183 -9.70 6.86 14.31
CA LEU A 183 -10.39 7.28 13.09
C LEU A 183 -11.75 7.94 13.40
N PRO A 184 -12.02 9.14 12.86
CA PRO A 184 -13.32 9.82 13.01
C PRO A 184 -14.46 9.02 12.37
N ASP A 185 -15.66 9.07 12.94
CA ASP A 185 -16.83 8.33 12.45
C ASP A 185 -17.21 8.68 11.01
N LYS A 186 -17.01 9.93 10.59
CA LYS A 186 -17.24 10.34 9.21
C LYS A 186 -16.30 9.59 8.26
N LEU A 187 -15.03 9.50 8.60
CA LEU A 187 -14.04 8.77 7.80
C LEU A 187 -14.36 7.27 7.75
N LYS A 188 -14.73 6.66 8.89
CA LYS A 188 -15.09 5.24 8.95
C LYS A 188 -16.23 4.88 7.97
N LYS A 189 -17.21 5.77 7.76
CA LYS A 189 -18.34 5.56 6.86
C LYS A 189 -17.97 5.59 5.37
N GLU A 190 -16.86 6.22 5.02
CA GLU A 190 -16.40 6.42 3.63
C GLU A 190 -15.17 5.56 3.29
N LEU A 191 -14.64 4.86 4.30
CA LEU A 191 -13.42 4.07 4.20
C LEU A 191 -13.69 2.67 3.63
N PHE A 192 -12.65 2.08 3.03
CA PHE A 192 -12.60 0.65 2.70
C PHE A 192 -11.28 0.05 3.17
N ILE A 193 -11.26 -1.27 3.36
CA ILE A 193 -10.09 -2.01 3.81
C ILE A 193 -9.72 -3.09 2.79
N GLU A 194 -8.42 -3.21 2.54
CA GLU A 194 -7.79 -4.27 1.76
C GLU A 194 -6.84 -5.05 2.69
N ILE A 195 -6.77 -6.37 2.54
CA ILE A 195 -5.86 -7.21 3.31
C ILE A 195 -5.02 -8.06 2.37
N ILE A 196 -3.70 -7.97 2.51
CA ILE A 196 -2.74 -8.73 1.70
C ILE A 196 -1.77 -9.46 2.62
N PHE A 197 -1.78 -10.79 2.56
CA PHE A 197 -0.82 -11.60 3.29
C PHE A 197 0.56 -11.59 2.63
N MET A 198 1.59 -11.64 3.45
CA MET A 198 2.97 -11.62 2.99
C MET A 198 3.27 -12.82 2.07
N THR A 199 3.87 -12.50 0.93
CA THR A 199 4.61 -13.49 0.13
C THR A 199 6.10 -13.18 0.20
N TYR A 200 6.93 -14.21 0.22
CA TYR A 200 8.36 -14.06 0.37
C TYR A 200 9.08 -14.90 -0.69
N SER A 201 10.32 -14.58 -1.02
CA SER A 201 11.09 -15.38 -1.97
C SER A 201 12.50 -15.68 -1.45
N TYR A 202 13.14 -16.69 -2.03
CA TYR A 202 14.53 -16.98 -1.71
C TYR A 202 15.47 -15.81 -2.07
N ILE A 203 15.11 -14.99 -3.05
CA ILE A 203 15.86 -13.78 -3.41
C ILE A 203 15.81 -12.75 -2.27
N HIS A 204 14.60 -12.46 -1.74
CA HIS A 204 14.47 -11.62 -0.55
C HIS A 204 15.33 -12.14 0.61
N ARG A 205 15.26 -13.46 0.84
CA ARG A 205 16.04 -14.11 1.90
C ARG A 205 17.55 -13.89 1.72
N ALA A 206 18.05 -14.06 0.49
CA ALA A 206 19.47 -13.88 0.20
C ALA A 206 19.91 -12.43 0.39
N ILE A 207 19.12 -11.47 -0.18
CA ILE A 207 19.40 -10.04 -0.05
C ILE A 207 19.37 -9.60 1.42
N ASN A 208 18.35 -10.00 2.17
CA ASN A 208 18.24 -9.62 3.57
C ASN A 208 19.33 -10.22 4.44
N ALA A 209 19.74 -11.46 4.17
CA ALA A 209 20.85 -12.09 4.89
C ALA A 209 22.19 -11.38 4.69
N GLU A 210 22.39 -10.79 3.52
CA GLU A 210 23.60 -10.03 3.17
C GLU A 210 23.52 -8.58 3.68
N ALA A 211 22.40 -7.88 3.40
CA ALA A 211 22.25 -6.46 3.70
C ALA A 211 21.86 -6.18 5.17
N PHE A 212 21.12 -7.10 5.80
CA PHE A 212 20.57 -6.96 7.14
C PHE A 212 20.73 -8.25 7.95
N PRO A 213 21.97 -8.68 8.25
CA PRO A 213 22.23 -10.00 8.86
C PRO A 213 21.58 -10.20 10.23
N ASN A 214 21.32 -9.10 10.96
CA ASN A 214 20.70 -9.10 12.28
C ASN A 214 19.18 -8.85 12.25
N ALA A 215 18.60 -8.68 11.07
CA ALA A 215 17.15 -8.44 10.94
C ALA A 215 16.33 -9.71 11.17
N VAL A 216 15.05 -9.52 11.42
CA VAL A 216 14.07 -10.60 11.58
C VAL A 216 14.07 -11.50 10.35
N LYS A 217 14.11 -12.81 10.58
CA LYS A 217 14.00 -13.81 9.52
C LYS A 217 12.52 -14.02 9.21
N LEU A 218 12.10 -13.56 8.02
CA LEU A 218 10.70 -13.63 7.57
C LEU A 218 10.29 -15.00 7.03
N TYR A 219 11.24 -15.83 6.65
CA TYR A 219 10.95 -17.19 6.20
C TYR A 219 10.92 -18.16 7.39
N ASP A 220 9.75 -18.72 7.63
CA ASP A 220 9.55 -19.79 8.59
C ASP A 220 8.98 -21.02 7.88
N LYS A 221 9.72 -22.14 7.94
CA LYS A 221 9.34 -23.41 7.30
C LYS A 221 8.08 -24.02 7.93
N SER A 222 7.80 -23.74 9.19
CA SER A 222 6.61 -24.23 9.89
C SER A 222 5.35 -23.53 9.44
N LEU A 223 5.46 -22.24 9.07
CA LEU A 223 4.35 -21.37 8.67
C LEU A 223 4.16 -21.28 7.15
N MET A 224 5.24 -21.49 6.38
CA MET A 224 5.24 -21.20 4.94
C MET A 224 5.42 -22.45 4.08
N THR A 225 4.88 -22.36 2.86
CA THR A 225 5.01 -23.37 1.81
C THR A 225 5.44 -22.74 0.49
N GLY A 226 6.02 -23.56 -0.40
CA GLY A 226 6.41 -23.12 -1.72
C GLY A 226 5.20 -22.85 -2.63
N ARG A 227 5.23 -21.71 -3.34
CA ARG A 227 4.21 -21.31 -4.33
C ARG A 227 4.71 -21.44 -5.79
N GLY A 228 5.86 -22.04 -5.98
CA GLY A 228 6.54 -22.09 -7.26
C GLY A 228 7.45 -20.86 -7.53
N ARG A 229 8.35 -21.00 -8.49
CA ARG A 229 9.31 -19.95 -8.90
C ARG A 229 10.12 -19.34 -7.77
N GLY A 230 10.47 -20.13 -6.75
CA GLY A 230 11.22 -19.66 -5.58
C GLY A 230 10.46 -18.70 -4.66
N LYS A 231 9.13 -18.66 -4.75
CA LYS A 231 8.25 -17.89 -3.87
C LYS A 231 7.63 -18.77 -2.81
N TYR A 232 7.40 -18.17 -1.66
CA TYR A 232 6.76 -18.77 -0.49
C TYR A 232 5.55 -17.94 -0.06
N CYS A 233 4.53 -18.59 0.45
CA CYS A 233 3.38 -17.97 1.10
C CYS A 233 3.04 -18.74 2.36
N TYR A 234 2.20 -18.19 3.22
CA TYR A 234 1.69 -18.94 4.36
C TYR A 234 0.94 -20.18 3.88
N ARG A 235 1.05 -21.27 4.66
CA ARG A 235 0.27 -22.50 4.46
C ARG A 235 -1.21 -22.15 4.55
N SER A 236 -2.04 -22.89 3.80
CA SER A 236 -3.47 -22.58 3.69
C SER A 236 -4.19 -22.60 5.03
N ASP A 237 -3.88 -23.57 5.90
CA ASP A 237 -4.43 -23.69 7.26
C ASP A 237 -4.10 -22.47 8.12
N ILE A 238 -2.82 -22.07 8.15
CA ILE A 238 -2.32 -20.90 8.88
C ILE A 238 -2.94 -19.61 8.36
N ARG A 239 -2.99 -19.47 7.03
CA ARG A 239 -3.57 -18.29 6.40
C ARG A 239 -5.07 -18.17 6.69
N LEU A 240 -5.84 -19.25 6.58
CA LEU A 240 -7.28 -19.26 6.87
C LEU A 240 -7.55 -18.87 8.32
N GLN A 241 -6.82 -19.43 9.26
CA GLN A 241 -6.94 -19.04 10.68
C GLN A 241 -6.69 -17.55 10.90
N ALA A 242 -5.66 -17.00 10.27
CA ALA A 242 -5.36 -15.58 10.39
C ALA A 242 -6.38 -14.69 9.67
N GLU A 243 -6.91 -15.14 8.55
CA GLU A 243 -7.98 -14.45 7.82
C GLU A 243 -9.27 -14.38 8.63
N GLU A 244 -9.69 -15.51 9.24
CA GLU A 244 -10.86 -15.57 10.11
C GLU A 244 -10.68 -14.65 11.32
N TYR A 245 -9.56 -14.74 12.01
CA TYR A 245 -9.26 -13.88 13.15
C TYR A 245 -9.35 -12.39 12.81
N LEU A 246 -8.73 -11.95 11.68
CA LEU A 246 -8.78 -10.56 11.25
C LEU A 246 -10.18 -10.11 10.87
N LYS A 247 -10.98 -10.96 10.22
CA LYS A 247 -12.38 -10.67 9.88
C LYS A 247 -13.23 -10.45 11.13
N GLU A 248 -13.14 -11.38 12.08
CA GLU A 248 -13.88 -11.27 13.36
C GLU A 248 -13.49 -9.99 14.11
N LEU A 249 -12.22 -9.68 14.17
CA LEU A 249 -11.73 -8.49 14.86
C LEU A 249 -12.19 -7.19 14.19
N LEU A 250 -12.16 -7.13 12.85
CA LEU A 250 -12.67 -5.98 12.09
C LEU A 250 -14.18 -5.82 12.26
N GLU A 251 -14.94 -6.91 12.26
CA GLU A 251 -16.39 -6.87 12.49
C GLU A 251 -16.72 -6.37 13.89
N GLN A 252 -15.95 -6.77 14.89
CA GLN A 252 -16.16 -6.34 16.28
C GLN A 252 -15.81 -4.88 16.52
N LYS A 253 -14.73 -4.37 15.95
CA LYS A 253 -14.13 -3.07 16.27
C LYS A 253 -14.37 -1.98 15.23
N LEU A 254 -14.49 -2.36 13.95
CA LEU A 254 -14.63 -1.46 12.80
C LEU A 254 -15.84 -1.88 11.94
N ASN A 255 -16.91 -2.28 12.60
CA ASN A 255 -18.14 -2.73 11.94
C ASN A 255 -18.65 -1.70 10.92
N GLY A 256 -19.08 -2.21 9.76
CA GLY A 256 -19.61 -1.41 8.67
C GLY A 256 -18.57 -0.90 7.67
N ILE A 257 -17.27 -1.04 7.95
CA ILE A 257 -16.23 -0.72 6.97
C ILE A 257 -16.06 -1.93 6.03
N PRO A 258 -16.29 -1.78 4.71
CA PRO A 258 -16.18 -2.90 3.79
C PRO A 258 -14.73 -3.38 3.64
N VAL A 259 -14.51 -4.68 3.82
CA VAL A 259 -13.28 -5.37 3.42
C VAL A 259 -13.47 -5.81 1.97
N ILE A 260 -12.84 -5.10 1.04
CA ILE A 260 -13.09 -5.30 -0.40
C ILE A 260 -12.40 -6.55 -0.97
N TYR A 261 -11.29 -6.98 -0.38
CA TYR A 261 -10.70 -8.29 -0.62
C TYR A 261 -9.66 -8.69 0.45
N ILE A 262 -9.38 -10.00 0.48
CA ILE A 262 -8.28 -10.61 1.24
C ILE A 262 -7.51 -11.56 0.31
N VAL A 263 -6.20 -11.39 0.18
CA VAL A 263 -5.35 -12.20 -0.70
C VAL A 263 -4.04 -12.62 -0.04
#